data_e51d4e28599b55b9f1c4380cdc62e038
#
_entry.id   e51d4e28599b55b9f1c4380cdc62e038
#
_cell.length_a   1.000
_cell.length_b   1.000
_cell.length_c   1.000
_cell.angle_alpha   90.00
_cell.angle_beta   90.00
_cell.angle_gamma   90.00
#
_symmetry.space_group_name_H-M   'P 1'
#
loop_
_entity.id
_entity.type
_entity.pdbx_description
1 polymer ?
#
loop_
_entity_poly.entity_id
_entity_poly.type
_entity_poly.pdbx_seq_one_letter_code
_entity_poly.pdbx_strand_id
1 'polypeptide(L)'
;MPARPFTDPEHTVADARVMGRMLQRLRREARSWPNGQSSVEILKYPHGGGRHWLVVPHAPALGGAHDVTIVGFFGDLRPGMNHAAIYELEADVVAGLGRYAPMGLLGYYDAEIAPAVHGNLVLFGTPEVPRQWHRDRVHAAAVAIAPRHYCAVRLHRGVIRGALLGRDHLVIQRTRYFDFGQQPAWQGLRRFG
;
A
#
# COMPACT_ATOMS: atom_id res chain seq x y z
N MET A 1 -29.75 -0.59 -7.80
CA MET A 1 -28.33 -0.59 -8.18
C MET A 1 -27.77 -1.96 -7.86
N PRO A 2 -26.86 -2.53 -8.66
CA PRO A 2 -26.26 -3.82 -8.32
C PRO A 2 -25.53 -3.72 -6.98
N ALA A 3 -25.60 -4.79 -6.18
CA ALA A 3 -24.90 -4.87 -4.92
C ALA A 3 -23.37 -4.82 -5.19
N ARG A 4 -22.64 -4.05 -4.38
CA ARG A 4 -21.16 -3.96 -4.43
C ARG A 4 -20.56 -4.37 -3.09
N PRO A 5 -20.48 -5.68 -2.81
CA PRO A 5 -20.02 -6.17 -1.51
C PRO A 5 -18.65 -5.60 -1.08
N PHE A 6 -17.73 -5.38 -2.04
CA PHE A 6 -16.42 -4.80 -1.77
C PHE A 6 -16.46 -3.36 -1.23
N THR A 7 -17.62 -2.68 -1.27
CA THR A 7 -17.81 -1.34 -0.66
C THR A 7 -18.35 -1.41 0.77
N ASP A 8 -18.60 -2.60 1.30
CA ASP A 8 -19.05 -2.77 2.67
C ASP A 8 -18.05 -2.14 3.65
N PRO A 9 -18.49 -1.36 4.64
CA PRO A 9 -17.61 -0.84 5.70
C PRO A 9 -16.76 -1.88 6.41
N GLU A 10 -17.23 -3.11 6.53
CA GLU A 10 -16.49 -4.22 7.14
C GLU A 10 -15.19 -4.52 6.38
N HIS A 11 -15.15 -4.38 5.06
CA HIS A 11 -13.92 -4.48 4.29
C HIS A 11 -12.89 -3.43 4.68
N THR A 12 -13.33 -2.18 4.93
CA THR A 12 -12.43 -1.12 5.41
C THR A 12 -11.85 -1.46 6.77
N VAL A 13 -12.65 -2.04 7.67
CA VAL A 13 -12.17 -2.51 8.99
C VAL A 13 -11.17 -3.66 8.83
N ALA A 14 -11.46 -4.62 7.94
CA ALA A 14 -10.56 -5.74 7.64
C ALA A 14 -9.23 -5.25 7.05
N ASP A 15 -9.28 -4.36 6.05
CA ASP A 15 -8.11 -3.76 5.41
C ASP A 15 -7.28 -2.95 6.42
N ALA A 16 -7.92 -2.18 7.32
CA ALA A 16 -7.25 -1.46 8.41
C ALA A 16 -6.49 -2.39 9.35
N ARG A 17 -7.07 -3.57 9.68
CA ARG A 17 -6.39 -4.59 10.49
C ARG A 17 -5.16 -5.16 9.76
N VAL A 18 -5.26 -5.38 8.45
CA VAL A 18 -4.12 -5.84 7.63
C VAL A 18 -3.02 -4.79 7.63
N MET A 19 -3.33 -3.53 7.31
CA MET A 19 -2.35 -2.43 7.36
C MET A 19 -1.74 -2.28 8.76
N GLY A 20 -2.53 -2.46 9.81
CA GLY A 20 -2.05 -2.47 11.19
C GLY A 20 -1.01 -3.56 11.45
N ARG A 21 -1.23 -4.79 10.93
CA ARG A 21 -0.24 -5.88 11.02
C ARG A 21 1.03 -5.58 10.22
N MET A 22 0.90 -4.99 9.00
CA MET A 22 2.04 -4.54 8.19
C MET A 22 2.87 -3.52 8.97
N LEU A 23 2.23 -2.51 9.55
CA LEU A 23 2.87 -1.48 10.37
C LEU A 23 3.57 -2.07 11.60
N GLN A 24 2.92 -2.99 12.32
CA GLN A 24 3.53 -3.67 13.47
C GLN A 24 4.75 -4.49 13.06
N ARG A 25 4.71 -5.14 11.90
CA ARG A 25 5.85 -5.89 11.39
C ARG A 25 7.00 -4.95 11.03
N LEU A 26 6.74 -3.87 10.29
CA LEU A 26 7.73 -2.84 9.99
C LEU A 26 8.41 -2.34 11.29
N ARG A 27 7.62 -2.02 12.32
CA ARG A 27 8.13 -1.58 13.61
C ARG A 27 9.01 -2.62 14.30
N ARG A 28 8.69 -3.92 14.19
CA ARG A 28 9.55 -4.99 14.73
C ARG A 28 10.86 -5.12 13.97
N GLU A 29 10.79 -5.12 12.65
CA GLU A 29 11.98 -5.18 11.79
C GLU A 29 12.91 -3.98 12.04
N ALA A 30 12.34 -2.77 12.13
CA ALA A 30 13.12 -1.54 12.37
C ALA A 30 13.91 -1.56 13.67
N ARG A 31 13.47 -2.27 14.70
CA ARG A 31 14.21 -2.42 15.97
C ARG A 31 15.46 -3.29 15.84
N SER A 32 15.53 -4.14 14.82
CA SER A 32 16.67 -5.03 14.58
C SER A 32 17.70 -4.46 13.61
N TRP A 33 17.44 -3.27 13.04
CA TRP A 33 18.38 -2.69 12.07
C TRP A 33 19.65 -2.18 12.74
N PRO A 34 20.82 -2.45 12.14
CA PRO A 34 22.08 -1.92 12.63
C PRO A 34 22.08 -0.38 12.66
N ASN A 35 22.78 0.20 13.63
CA ASN A 35 23.02 1.64 13.63
C ASN A 35 23.75 2.03 12.34
N GLY A 36 23.27 3.08 11.66
CA GLY A 36 23.84 3.54 10.39
C GLY A 36 23.27 2.86 9.14
N GLN A 37 22.29 1.96 9.29
CA GLN A 37 21.57 1.40 8.14
C GLN A 37 20.95 2.53 7.30
N SER A 38 21.31 2.61 6.00
CA SER A 38 20.82 3.67 5.12
C SER A 38 19.49 3.30 4.46
N SER A 39 19.35 2.06 3.99
CA SER A 39 18.14 1.52 3.37
C SER A 39 17.91 0.07 3.77
N VAL A 40 16.69 -0.40 3.67
CA VAL A 40 16.32 -1.79 3.99
C VAL A 40 15.39 -2.30 2.90
N GLU A 41 15.71 -3.49 2.39
CA GLU A 41 14.82 -4.26 1.54
C GLU A 41 14.71 -5.68 2.10
N ILE A 42 13.47 -6.12 2.33
CA ILE A 42 13.18 -7.44 2.89
C ILE A 42 12.11 -8.09 2.03
N LEU A 43 12.49 -9.22 1.40
CA LEU A 43 11.56 -10.11 0.75
C LEU A 43 11.42 -11.38 1.59
N LYS A 44 10.21 -11.68 2.03
CA LYS A 44 9.92 -12.87 2.85
C LYS A 44 8.76 -13.65 2.26
N TYR A 45 8.90 -14.97 2.29
CA TYR A 45 7.85 -15.95 2.02
C TYR A 45 7.54 -16.67 3.34
N PRO A 46 6.64 -16.17 4.19
CA PRO A 46 6.31 -16.86 5.45
C PRO A 46 5.73 -18.26 5.16
N HIS A 47 6.06 -19.24 5.99
CA HIS A 47 5.46 -20.57 5.90
C HIS A 47 3.93 -20.47 5.97
N GLY A 48 3.24 -20.94 4.94
CA GLY A 48 1.78 -20.91 4.86
C GLY A 48 1.15 -19.56 4.54
N GLY A 49 1.95 -18.53 4.22
CA GLY A 49 1.49 -17.20 3.81
C GLY A 49 2.07 -16.77 2.47
N GLY A 50 1.42 -15.82 1.82
CA GLY A 50 1.87 -15.23 0.57
C GLY A 50 3.13 -14.37 0.73
N ARG A 51 3.62 -13.85 -0.39
CA ARG A 51 4.78 -12.97 -0.45
C ARG A 51 4.58 -11.72 0.41
N HIS A 52 5.62 -11.35 1.16
CA HIS A 52 5.73 -10.05 1.83
C HIS A 52 6.97 -9.33 1.36
N TRP A 53 6.81 -8.12 0.91
CA TRP A 53 7.90 -7.27 0.44
C TRP A 53 7.89 -5.93 1.19
N LEU A 54 8.94 -5.65 1.92
CA LEU A 54 9.14 -4.41 2.67
C LEU A 54 10.36 -3.69 2.11
N VAL A 55 10.17 -2.46 1.67
CA VAL A 55 11.24 -1.56 1.23
C VAL A 55 11.19 -0.28 2.05
N VAL A 56 12.32 0.08 2.65
CA VAL A 56 12.53 1.34 3.36
C VAL A 56 13.70 2.06 2.70
N PRO A 57 13.43 3.06 1.87
CA PRO A 57 14.48 3.70 1.08
C PRO A 57 15.48 4.50 1.90
N HIS A 58 15.06 5.00 3.08
CA HIS A 58 15.92 5.76 4.00
C HIS A 58 15.52 5.49 5.45
N ALA A 59 16.21 4.55 6.10
CA ALA A 59 15.87 4.09 7.43
C ALA A 59 15.97 5.19 8.52
N PRO A 60 16.94 6.12 8.51
CA PRO A 60 16.97 7.24 9.45
C PRO A 60 15.75 8.16 9.34
N ALA A 61 15.28 8.46 8.13
CA ALA A 61 14.08 9.29 7.94
C ALA A 61 12.82 8.58 8.48
N LEU A 62 12.72 7.26 8.28
CA LEU A 62 11.64 6.47 8.85
C LEU A 62 11.68 6.49 10.38
N GLY A 63 12.86 6.36 10.98
CA GLY A 63 13.05 6.37 12.42
C GLY A 63 12.64 7.68 13.09
N GLY A 64 12.90 8.82 12.43
CA GLY A 64 12.55 10.16 12.90
C GLY A 64 11.15 10.64 12.48
N ALA A 65 10.38 9.84 11.75
CA ALA A 65 9.12 10.30 11.18
C ALA A 65 7.99 10.43 12.22
N HIS A 66 7.24 11.53 12.10
CA HIS A 66 6.04 11.84 12.87
C HIS A 66 4.90 12.26 11.93
N ASP A 67 3.67 12.04 12.36
CA ASP A 67 2.44 12.46 11.63
C ASP A 67 2.43 12.02 10.16
N VAL A 68 2.62 10.74 9.97
CA VAL A 68 2.84 10.11 8.67
C VAL A 68 1.53 9.99 7.88
N THR A 69 1.55 10.39 6.62
CA THR A 69 0.47 10.11 5.67
C THR A 69 0.57 8.67 5.17
N ILE A 70 -0.55 7.97 5.14
CA ILE A 70 -0.61 6.60 4.62
C ILE A 70 -1.46 6.51 3.34
N VAL A 71 -1.07 5.59 2.46
CA VAL A 71 -1.90 5.08 1.37
C VAL A 71 -1.92 3.56 1.46
N GLY A 72 -3.13 2.98 1.54
CA GLY A 72 -3.34 1.54 1.46
C GLY A 72 -4.04 1.18 0.16
N PHE A 73 -3.52 0.23 -0.57
CA PHE A 73 -4.16 -0.34 -1.75
C PHE A 73 -4.57 -1.79 -1.43
N PHE A 74 -5.80 -2.15 -1.83
CA PHE A 74 -6.31 -3.52 -1.76
C PHE A 74 -6.99 -3.84 -3.06
N GLY A 75 -6.52 -4.87 -3.75
CA GLY A 75 -6.99 -5.27 -5.06
C GLY A 75 -7.40 -6.73 -5.11
N ASP A 76 -8.58 -6.99 -5.64
CA ASP A 76 -9.09 -8.33 -5.90
C ASP A 76 -8.75 -8.70 -7.35
N LEU A 77 -7.80 -9.62 -7.57
CA LEU A 77 -7.34 -10.04 -8.88
C LEU A 77 -8.45 -10.77 -9.66
N ARG A 78 -8.49 -10.58 -10.97
CA ARG A 78 -9.40 -11.32 -11.85
C ARG A 78 -9.02 -12.79 -11.92
N PRO A 79 -9.94 -13.72 -11.65
CA PRO A 79 -9.66 -15.14 -11.79
C PRO A 79 -9.39 -15.50 -13.26
N GLY A 80 -8.51 -16.48 -13.48
CA GLY A 80 -8.22 -17.04 -14.81
C GLY A 80 -7.39 -16.13 -15.74
N MET A 81 -6.90 -14.99 -15.26
CA MET A 81 -6.02 -14.10 -16.03
C MET A 81 -4.54 -14.37 -15.75
N ASN A 82 -3.70 -14.14 -16.76
CA ASN A 82 -2.26 -14.06 -16.53
C ASN A 82 -1.92 -12.67 -15.96
N HIS A 83 -1.36 -12.65 -14.75
CA HIS A 83 -1.01 -11.42 -14.04
C HIS A 83 0.47 -11.02 -14.17
N ALA A 84 1.26 -11.68 -15.05
CA ALA A 84 2.69 -11.40 -15.19
C ALA A 84 2.97 -9.90 -15.42
N ALA A 85 2.23 -9.24 -16.31
CA ALA A 85 2.43 -7.83 -16.62
C ALA A 85 2.23 -6.88 -15.41
N ILE A 86 1.29 -7.16 -14.50
CA ILE A 86 1.12 -6.33 -13.30
C ILE A 86 2.24 -6.59 -12.30
N TYR A 87 2.72 -7.82 -12.19
CA TYR A 87 3.85 -8.15 -11.31
C TYR A 87 5.18 -7.58 -11.82
N GLU A 88 5.40 -7.54 -13.14
CA GLU A 88 6.55 -6.88 -13.74
C GLU A 88 6.55 -5.37 -13.45
N LEU A 89 5.42 -4.69 -13.65
CA LEU A 89 5.28 -3.28 -13.31
C LEU A 89 5.41 -3.01 -11.82
N GLU A 90 4.94 -3.93 -10.96
CA GLU A 90 5.17 -3.83 -9.53
C GLU A 90 6.65 -3.88 -9.19
N ALA A 91 7.40 -4.82 -9.79
CA ALA A 91 8.85 -4.91 -9.61
C ALA A 91 9.56 -3.62 -10.05
N ASP A 92 9.15 -3.03 -11.17
CA ASP A 92 9.68 -1.74 -11.66
C ASP A 92 9.34 -0.58 -10.71
N VAL A 93 8.12 -0.55 -10.15
CA VAL A 93 7.73 0.42 -9.13
C VAL A 93 8.66 0.29 -7.93
N VAL A 94 8.85 -0.92 -7.43
CA VAL A 94 9.70 -1.19 -6.25
C VAL A 94 11.15 -0.80 -6.52
N ALA A 95 11.72 -1.16 -7.68
CA ALA A 95 13.08 -0.75 -8.08
C ALA A 95 13.25 0.79 -8.14
N GLY A 96 12.16 1.52 -8.38
CA GLY A 96 12.15 2.98 -8.44
C GLY A 96 11.97 3.69 -7.09
N LEU A 97 11.67 3.00 -5.99
CA LEU A 97 11.27 3.64 -4.71
C LEU A 97 12.34 4.56 -4.13
N GLY A 98 13.63 4.22 -4.29
CA GLY A 98 14.73 5.02 -3.79
C GLY A 98 14.72 6.47 -4.27
N ARG A 99 14.19 6.74 -5.47
CA ARG A 99 14.08 8.10 -6.02
C ARG A 99 13.14 9.01 -5.23
N TYR A 100 12.21 8.41 -4.48
CA TYR A 100 11.21 9.14 -3.70
C TYR A 100 11.61 9.35 -2.24
N ALA A 101 12.71 8.75 -1.77
CA ALA A 101 13.22 8.96 -0.43
C ALA A 101 13.46 10.45 -0.11
N PRO A 102 14.18 11.24 -0.96
CA PRO A 102 14.39 12.67 -0.73
C PRO A 102 13.09 13.49 -0.71
N MET A 103 12.04 12.99 -1.36
CA MET A 103 10.73 13.64 -1.41
C MET A 103 9.84 13.26 -0.22
N GLY A 104 10.28 12.29 0.63
CA GLY A 104 9.56 11.88 1.83
C GLY A 104 8.83 10.55 1.72
N LEU A 105 9.18 9.65 0.77
CA LEU A 105 8.77 8.26 0.85
C LEU A 105 9.53 7.58 1.99
N LEU A 106 8.80 7.10 2.99
CA LEU A 106 9.35 6.48 4.19
C LEU A 106 9.42 4.96 4.09
N GLY A 107 8.40 4.34 3.48
CA GLY A 107 8.34 2.90 3.35
C GLY A 107 7.24 2.42 2.42
N TYR A 108 7.44 1.26 1.85
CA TYR A 108 6.52 0.53 1.00
C TYR A 108 6.44 -0.91 1.51
N TYR A 109 5.27 -1.36 1.88
CA TYR A 109 5.00 -2.72 2.29
C TYR A 109 3.96 -3.33 1.37
N ASP A 110 4.28 -4.40 0.68
CA ASP A 110 3.37 -5.18 -0.14
C ASP A 110 3.20 -6.58 0.44
N ALA A 111 2.00 -7.14 0.30
CA ALA A 111 1.71 -8.51 0.69
C ALA A 111 0.58 -9.13 -0.13
N GLU A 112 0.70 -10.39 -0.41
CA GLU A 112 -0.41 -11.25 -0.77
C GLU A 112 -1.19 -11.58 0.52
N ILE A 113 -2.42 -11.09 0.61
CA ILE A 113 -3.26 -11.19 1.82
C ILE A 113 -3.99 -12.52 1.86
N ALA A 114 -4.47 -12.96 0.71
CA ALA A 114 -5.14 -14.22 0.45
C ALA A 114 -4.93 -14.57 -1.02
N PRO A 115 -5.24 -15.80 -1.45
CA PRO A 115 -5.20 -16.13 -2.87
C PRO A 115 -5.97 -15.10 -3.70
N ALA A 116 -5.32 -14.51 -4.70
CA ALA A 116 -5.85 -13.46 -5.57
C ALA A 116 -6.22 -12.13 -4.87
N VAL A 117 -5.80 -11.89 -3.63
CA VAL A 117 -6.01 -10.61 -2.93
C VAL A 117 -4.66 -10.00 -2.57
N HIS A 118 -4.36 -8.86 -3.18
CA HIS A 118 -3.16 -8.08 -2.91
C HIS A 118 -3.46 -6.87 -2.05
N GLY A 119 -2.54 -6.54 -1.15
CA GLY A 119 -2.61 -5.34 -0.36
C GLY A 119 -1.25 -4.70 -0.13
N ASN A 120 -1.21 -3.39 -0.17
CA ASN A 120 -0.01 -2.66 0.22
C ASN A 120 -0.30 -1.53 1.21
N LEU A 121 0.75 -1.13 1.92
CA LEU A 121 0.80 0.02 2.80
C LEU A 121 2.00 0.86 2.42
N VAL A 122 1.75 2.10 2.00
CA VAL A 122 2.78 3.07 1.65
C VAL A 122 2.76 4.21 2.66
N LEU A 123 3.96 4.59 3.14
CA LEU A 123 4.18 5.56 4.19
C LEU A 123 4.90 6.78 3.62
N PHE A 124 4.34 7.97 3.86
CA PHE A 124 4.87 9.24 3.37
C PHE A 124 5.01 10.25 4.51
N GLY A 125 6.14 10.94 4.56
CA GLY A 125 6.40 11.99 5.54
C GLY A 125 5.53 13.24 5.35
N THR A 126 4.98 13.44 4.14
CA THR A 126 4.10 14.58 3.84
C THR A 126 2.93 14.17 2.94
N PRO A 127 1.81 14.92 2.95
CA PRO A 127 0.64 14.62 2.12
C PRO A 127 0.83 14.95 0.63
N GLU A 128 1.91 15.65 0.24
CA GLU A 128 2.20 16.05 -1.14
C GLU A 128 2.82 14.91 -1.95
N VAL A 129 3.64 14.07 -1.32
CA VAL A 129 4.40 12.99 -1.99
C VAL A 129 3.51 12.00 -2.74
N PRO A 130 2.35 11.57 -2.20
CA PRO A 130 1.43 10.72 -2.95
C PRO A 130 0.95 11.30 -4.28
N ARG A 131 0.88 12.65 -4.40
CA ARG A 131 0.48 13.30 -5.65
C ARG A 131 1.60 13.26 -6.67
N GLN A 132 2.85 13.42 -6.25
CA GLN A 132 4.03 13.33 -7.11
C GLN A 132 4.23 11.90 -7.59
N TRP A 133 4.13 10.92 -6.69
CA TRP A 133 4.18 9.50 -7.05
C TRP A 133 3.13 9.13 -8.10
N HIS A 134 1.90 9.61 -7.95
CA HIS A 134 0.83 9.31 -8.90
C HIS A 134 1.15 9.78 -10.33
N ARG A 135 2.07 10.73 -10.49
CA ARG A 135 2.56 11.24 -11.79
C ARG A 135 3.79 10.48 -12.29
N ASP A 136 4.37 9.59 -11.50
CA ASP A 136 5.48 8.75 -11.95
C ASP A 136 5.04 7.86 -13.11
N ARG A 137 5.89 7.76 -14.13
CA ARG A 137 5.57 7.05 -15.37
C ARG A 137 5.28 5.57 -15.14
N VAL A 138 6.07 4.90 -14.27
CA VAL A 138 5.91 3.47 -14.00
C VAL A 138 4.64 3.24 -13.18
N HIS A 139 4.43 4.05 -12.13
CA HIS A 139 3.19 3.98 -11.35
C HIS A 139 1.95 4.28 -12.21
N ALA A 140 2.01 5.28 -13.10
CA ALA A 140 0.92 5.59 -14.01
C ALA A 140 0.63 4.43 -14.98
N ALA A 141 1.66 3.72 -15.47
CA ALA A 141 1.50 2.53 -16.30
C ALA A 141 0.79 1.39 -15.52
N ALA A 142 1.19 1.15 -14.26
CA ALA A 142 0.53 0.15 -13.41
C ALA A 142 -0.95 0.50 -13.17
N VAL A 143 -1.26 1.77 -12.91
CA VAL A 143 -2.65 2.25 -12.77
C VAL A 143 -3.44 2.06 -14.08
N ALA A 144 -2.84 2.32 -15.24
CA ALA A 144 -3.50 2.20 -16.54
C ALA A 144 -3.90 0.75 -16.87
N ILE A 145 -3.12 -0.25 -16.47
CA ILE A 145 -3.43 -1.66 -16.72
C ILE A 145 -4.28 -2.29 -15.60
N ALA A 146 -4.40 -1.64 -14.44
CA ALA A 146 -5.15 -2.17 -13.29
C ALA A 146 -6.56 -2.69 -13.64
N PRO A 147 -7.38 -2.01 -14.51
CA PRO A 147 -8.71 -2.51 -14.89
C PRO A 147 -8.70 -3.87 -15.60
N ARG A 148 -7.58 -4.27 -16.20
CA ARG A 148 -7.45 -5.59 -16.85
C ARG A 148 -7.15 -6.69 -15.84
N HIS A 149 -6.46 -6.35 -14.74
CA HIS A 149 -5.95 -7.33 -13.78
C HIS A 149 -6.81 -7.45 -12.52
N TYR A 150 -7.54 -6.39 -12.13
CA TYR A 150 -8.37 -6.38 -10.93
C TYR A 150 -9.86 -6.36 -11.28
N CYS A 151 -10.67 -7.05 -10.47
CA CYS A 151 -12.12 -6.90 -10.48
C CYS A 151 -12.54 -5.64 -9.72
N ALA A 152 -11.93 -5.44 -8.57
CA ALA A 152 -12.22 -4.32 -7.68
C ALA A 152 -10.93 -3.83 -6.98
N VAL A 153 -10.93 -2.55 -6.65
CA VAL A 153 -9.84 -1.92 -5.89
C VAL A 153 -10.42 -1.02 -4.81
N ARG A 154 -9.85 -1.10 -3.61
CA ARG A 154 -10.06 -0.16 -2.50
C ARG A 154 -8.75 0.59 -2.25
N LEU A 155 -8.81 1.92 -2.34
CA LEU A 155 -7.68 2.80 -2.10
C LEU A 155 -7.95 3.66 -0.87
N HIS A 156 -7.28 3.31 0.23
CA HIS A 156 -7.38 4.00 1.50
C HIS A 156 -6.40 5.17 1.57
N ARG A 157 -6.82 6.27 2.20
CA ARG A 157 -5.93 7.34 2.64
C ARG A 157 -6.20 7.66 4.10
N GLY A 158 -5.13 7.90 4.82
CA GLY A 158 -5.20 8.13 6.25
C GLY A 158 -3.89 8.67 6.81
N VAL A 159 -3.77 8.58 8.12
CA VAL A 159 -2.63 9.12 8.88
C VAL A 159 -2.25 8.17 10.02
N ILE A 160 -0.99 8.25 10.43
CA ILE A 160 -0.51 7.82 11.73
C ILE A 160 -0.09 9.10 12.45
N ARG A 161 -0.72 9.42 13.57
CA ARG A 161 -0.34 10.58 14.37
C ARG A 161 0.76 10.19 15.36
N GLY A 162 1.65 11.15 15.70
CA GLY A 162 2.79 10.90 16.57
C GLY A 162 3.92 10.12 15.87
N ALA A 163 4.79 9.52 16.66
CA ALA A 163 5.99 8.84 16.16
C ALA A 163 5.64 7.56 15.38
N LEU A 164 6.16 7.44 14.15
CA LEU A 164 5.91 6.27 13.29
C LEU A 164 6.31 4.95 13.98
N LEU A 165 7.46 4.91 14.63
CA LEU A 165 7.94 3.73 15.36
C LEU A 165 7.35 3.61 16.78
N GLY A 166 6.46 4.52 17.18
CA GLY A 166 5.73 4.51 18.44
C GLY A 166 4.62 3.45 18.50
N ARG A 167 3.61 3.70 19.35
CA ARG A 167 2.50 2.76 19.55
C ARG A 167 1.21 3.22 18.86
N ASP A 168 1.22 4.37 18.23
CA ASP A 168 0.03 4.97 17.62
C ASP A 168 -0.52 4.11 16.47
N HIS A 169 -1.83 4.13 16.32
CA HIS A 169 -2.53 3.38 15.30
C HIS A 169 -2.72 4.22 14.05
N LEU A 170 -2.79 3.54 12.91
CA LEU A 170 -3.23 4.19 11.67
C LEU A 170 -4.75 4.47 11.73
N VAL A 171 -5.14 5.60 11.14
CA VAL A 171 -6.54 6.02 11.01
C VAL A 171 -6.83 6.25 9.54
N ILE A 172 -7.79 5.50 8.99
CA ILE A 172 -8.29 5.71 7.62
C ILE A 172 -9.24 6.91 7.66
N GLN A 173 -8.97 7.91 6.83
CA GLN A 173 -9.80 9.12 6.69
C GLN A 173 -10.77 9.02 5.51
N ARG A 174 -10.38 8.30 4.46
CA ARG A 174 -11.22 8.07 3.28
C ARG A 174 -10.80 6.83 2.51
N THR A 175 -11.78 6.24 1.83
CA THR A 175 -11.59 5.14 0.89
C THR A 175 -12.20 5.49 -0.45
N ARG A 176 -11.43 5.34 -1.53
CA ARG A 176 -11.94 5.36 -2.89
C ARG A 176 -12.09 3.92 -3.36
N TYR A 177 -13.23 3.63 -3.97
CA TYR A 177 -13.58 2.32 -4.51
C TYR A 177 -13.58 2.38 -6.02
N PHE A 178 -13.11 1.31 -6.66
CA PHE A 178 -13.17 1.12 -8.11
C PHE A 178 -13.76 -0.26 -8.39
N ASP A 179 -14.78 -0.32 -9.24
CA ASP A 179 -15.36 -1.55 -9.77
C ASP A 179 -15.02 -1.61 -11.26
N PHE A 180 -14.15 -2.51 -11.63
CA PHE A 180 -13.71 -2.71 -13.01
C PHE A 180 -14.54 -3.81 -13.72
N GLY A 181 -15.53 -4.39 -13.06
CA GLY A 181 -16.51 -5.29 -13.67
C GLY A 181 -17.51 -4.58 -14.58
N GLN A 182 -17.51 -3.24 -14.61
CA GLN A 182 -18.41 -2.40 -15.40
C GLN A 182 -17.63 -1.50 -16.36
N GLN A 183 -18.30 -1.10 -17.46
CA GLN A 183 -17.80 -0.09 -18.39
C GLN A 183 -18.84 1.01 -18.58
N PRO A 184 -18.51 2.28 -18.29
CA PRO A 184 -17.25 2.71 -17.66
C PRO A 184 -17.10 2.17 -16.24
N ALA A 185 -15.84 2.04 -15.75
CA ALA A 185 -15.57 1.59 -14.40
C ALA A 185 -16.29 2.48 -13.37
N TRP A 186 -17.05 1.84 -12.46
CA TRP A 186 -17.70 2.59 -11.40
C TRP A 186 -16.69 3.05 -10.35
N GLN A 187 -16.89 4.24 -9.82
CA GLN A 187 -16.08 4.80 -8.75
C GLN A 187 -16.95 5.33 -7.61
N GLY A 188 -16.48 5.15 -6.38
CA GLY A 188 -17.12 5.67 -5.19
C GLY A 188 -16.10 6.23 -4.20
N LEU A 189 -16.55 7.12 -3.34
CA LEU A 189 -15.74 7.72 -2.26
C LEU A 189 -16.53 7.66 -0.95
N ARG A 190 -15.91 7.11 0.09
CA ARG A 190 -16.40 7.19 1.47
C ARG A 190 -15.39 7.96 2.31
N ARG A 191 -15.88 8.84 3.17
CA ARG A 191 -15.10 9.55 4.18
C ARG A 191 -15.49 9.01 5.56
N PHE A 192 -14.52 8.94 6.43
CA PHE A 192 -14.69 8.56 7.83
C PHE A 192 -14.40 9.79 8.68
N GLY A 193 -15.31 10.08 9.60
CA GLY A 193 -15.18 11.19 10.57
C GLY A 193 -14.32 10.78 11.76
#